data_2ef2df9037f6245a4a5933882ab6bfa2
#
_entry.id   2ef2df9037f6245a4a5933882ab6bfa2
#
_cell.length_a   1.000
_cell.length_b   1.000
_cell.length_c   1.000
_cell.angle_alpha   90.00
_cell.angle_beta   90.00
_cell.angle_gamma   90.00
#
_symmetry.space_group_name_H-M   'P 1'
#
loop_
_entity.id
_entity.type
_entity.pdbx_description
1 polymer ?
#
loop_
_entity_poly.entity_id
_entity_poly.type
_entity_poly.pdbx_seq_one_letter_code
_entity_poly.pdbx_strand_id
1 'polypeptide(L)'
;MTMRASRRAPGSVGTVETRFLDLPEPLPLDCGRELRSVRMAYETYGQLSPARDNVILVCHALSGDAHAAGMASTPASEGTRDGFRADERDGSLGKALGWWDGMIGPGKAFDTDRFFVVSTNLLGGCRGTTGPSSIDPDTGRPYGSDFPVITVADMVRAQRAFLTSLGITQLAAVAGGSLGGMQALEWAIRYGDDVKAIVPIASTHALHPQGLAWNAIARNAIVADPDWQGGHYYGTGKAPNAGMGIARMIGHITYLSASALQTKFGRQLQSSDDVRYRLMEPEFQVESYLRYQADAFVRRFDANTYLYMSRALTYFDLARQYGGGRLADAIRTISAKTLLIAFSSDWLYPPSGSEELAAALRDAGKPVSLHVIDAPYGHDCFLLEEARQTPLIQAFLD
;
A
#
# COMPACT_ATOMS: atom_id res chain seq x y z
N MET A 1 28.61 17.70 28.58
CA MET A 1 27.41 16.83 28.64
C MET A 1 27.33 16.09 27.32
N THR A 2 27.97 14.93 27.25
CA THR A 2 28.14 14.14 26.02
C THR A 2 26.81 13.42 25.74
N MET A 3 26.15 13.75 24.64
CA MET A 3 24.98 13.01 24.13
C MET A 3 25.44 11.55 23.86
N ARG A 4 24.90 10.62 24.63
CA ARG A 4 25.01 9.18 24.34
C ARG A 4 24.29 8.92 23.01
N ALA A 5 25.03 8.60 21.96
CA ALA A 5 24.47 8.02 20.75
C ALA A 5 23.69 6.77 21.17
N SER A 6 22.36 6.75 20.93
CA SER A 6 21.54 5.57 21.15
C SER A 6 22.10 4.46 20.25
N ARG A 7 22.55 3.34 20.84
CA ARG A 7 22.98 2.18 20.07
C ARG A 7 21.77 1.66 19.29
N ARG A 8 21.80 1.78 17.95
CA ARG A 8 20.80 1.16 17.07
C ARG A 8 20.82 -0.35 17.31
N ALA A 9 19.63 -0.97 17.36
CA ALA A 9 19.54 -2.42 17.32
C ALA A 9 20.11 -2.93 15.97
N PRO A 10 20.78 -4.09 15.93
CA PRO A 10 21.29 -4.65 14.69
C PRO A 10 20.20 -4.72 13.61
N GLY A 11 20.48 -4.25 12.40
CA GLY A 11 19.53 -4.21 11.28
C GLY A 11 18.43 -3.13 11.35
N SER A 12 18.40 -2.29 12.40
CA SER A 12 17.40 -1.22 12.52
C SER A 12 17.87 0.08 11.87
N VAL A 13 16.95 0.78 11.18
CA VAL A 13 17.17 2.14 10.68
C VAL A 13 17.06 3.21 11.79
N GLY A 14 16.61 2.82 13.01
CA GLY A 14 16.46 3.71 14.16
C GLY A 14 15.15 4.46 14.18
N THR A 15 15.15 5.66 14.77
CA THR A 15 13.97 6.54 14.81
C THR A 15 13.88 7.36 13.52
N VAL A 16 12.71 7.43 12.94
CA VAL A 16 12.44 8.07 11.65
C VAL A 16 11.33 9.10 11.80
N GLU A 17 11.40 10.15 11.02
CA GLU A 17 10.40 11.22 10.96
C GLU A 17 9.78 11.30 9.58
N THR A 18 8.45 11.35 9.52
CA THR A 18 7.73 11.62 8.28
C THR A 18 7.91 13.08 7.89
N ARG A 19 8.36 13.30 6.66
CA ARG A 19 8.61 14.62 6.07
C ARG A 19 7.56 14.91 5.02
N PHE A 20 7.44 16.19 4.66
CA PHE A 20 6.48 16.65 3.68
C PHE A 20 7.18 17.49 2.62
N LEU A 21 6.71 17.39 1.38
CA LEU A 21 7.14 18.21 0.25
C LEU A 21 5.92 18.59 -0.58
N ASP A 22 5.75 19.88 -0.82
CA ASP A 22 4.74 20.37 -1.75
C ASP A 22 5.31 20.35 -3.17
N LEU A 23 4.59 19.74 -4.11
CA LEU A 23 5.04 19.68 -5.50
C LEU A 23 5.04 21.11 -6.09
N PRO A 24 6.08 21.46 -6.89
CA PRO A 24 6.22 22.82 -7.42
C PRO A 24 5.18 23.17 -8.49
N GLU A 25 4.64 22.17 -9.18
CA GLU A 25 3.72 22.34 -10.30
C GLU A 25 2.40 21.61 -10.06
N PRO A 26 1.28 22.08 -10.62
CA PRO A 26 0.03 21.33 -10.63
C PRO A 26 0.19 19.96 -11.24
N LEU A 27 -0.57 19.00 -10.74
CA LEU A 27 -0.52 17.61 -11.19
C LEU A 27 -1.71 17.29 -12.10
N PRO A 28 -1.49 17.09 -13.42
CA PRO A 28 -2.54 16.65 -14.33
C PRO A 28 -2.90 15.18 -14.03
N LEU A 29 -4.18 14.84 -14.12
CA LEU A 29 -4.73 13.52 -13.80
C LEU A 29 -5.35 12.87 -15.04
N ASP A 30 -5.38 11.55 -15.05
CA ASP A 30 -5.95 10.74 -16.16
C ASP A 30 -7.45 11.02 -16.36
N CYS A 31 -8.17 11.46 -15.33
CA CYS A 31 -9.57 11.87 -15.44
C CYS A 31 -9.81 13.21 -16.16
N GLY A 32 -8.76 13.86 -16.63
CA GLY A 32 -8.81 15.17 -17.33
C GLY A 32 -8.88 16.38 -16.40
N ARG A 33 -8.86 16.18 -15.08
CA ARG A 33 -8.73 17.25 -14.07
C ARG A 33 -7.27 17.45 -13.68
N GLU A 34 -6.98 18.47 -12.87
CA GLU A 34 -5.68 18.66 -12.24
C GLU A 34 -5.83 18.94 -10.74
N LEU A 35 -4.79 18.62 -9.98
CA LEU A 35 -4.62 19.06 -8.61
C LEU A 35 -3.62 20.21 -8.59
N ARG A 36 -4.10 21.40 -8.21
CA ARG A 36 -3.29 22.62 -8.19
C ARG A 36 -2.19 22.64 -7.15
N SER A 37 -2.42 21.92 -6.05
CA SER A 37 -1.47 21.78 -4.96
C SER A 37 -1.45 20.35 -4.50
N VAL A 38 -0.28 19.73 -4.53
CA VAL A 38 -0.07 18.36 -4.06
C VAL A 38 1.04 18.35 -3.03
N ARG A 39 0.71 17.95 -1.81
CA ARG A 39 1.67 17.63 -0.76
C ARG A 39 1.93 16.14 -0.75
N MET A 40 3.20 15.75 -0.68
CA MET A 40 3.64 14.37 -0.54
C MET A 40 4.25 14.16 0.84
N ALA A 41 3.71 13.22 1.61
CA ALA A 41 4.36 12.71 2.82
C ALA A 41 5.34 11.60 2.44
N TYR A 42 6.54 11.61 3.03
CA TYR A 42 7.58 10.63 2.71
C TYR A 42 8.54 10.39 3.86
N GLU A 43 9.22 9.26 3.79
CA GLU A 43 10.35 8.90 4.65
C GLU A 43 11.53 8.40 3.82
N THR A 44 12.72 8.47 4.39
CA THR A 44 13.95 8.02 3.71
C THR A 44 14.83 7.26 4.67
N TYR A 45 15.53 6.26 4.15
CA TYR A 45 16.40 5.38 4.92
C TYR A 45 17.72 5.17 4.17
N GLY A 46 18.85 5.13 4.90
CA GLY A 46 20.17 5.03 4.29
C GLY A 46 20.73 6.36 3.82
N GLN A 47 21.69 6.32 2.91
CA GLN A 47 22.37 7.51 2.40
C GLN A 47 22.30 7.58 0.88
N LEU A 48 21.92 8.74 0.37
CA LEU A 48 21.91 9.03 -1.07
C LEU A 48 23.35 9.15 -1.57
N SER A 49 23.69 8.38 -2.61
CA SER A 49 25.00 8.47 -3.26
C SER A 49 25.22 9.85 -3.92
N PRO A 50 26.47 10.31 -4.09
CA PRO A 50 26.74 11.54 -4.84
C PRO A 50 26.19 11.50 -6.27
N ALA A 51 26.18 10.32 -6.91
CA ALA A 51 25.65 10.10 -8.25
C ALA A 51 24.11 10.00 -8.27
N ARG A 52 23.47 9.86 -7.10
CA ARG A 52 22.01 9.70 -6.92
C ARG A 52 21.41 8.53 -7.69
N ASP A 53 22.16 7.45 -7.86
CA ASP A 53 21.82 6.28 -8.66
C ASP A 53 21.53 5.02 -7.82
N ASN A 54 21.60 5.14 -6.48
CA ASN A 54 21.37 4.06 -5.52
C ASN A 54 19.97 4.12 -4.87
N VAL A 55 19.00 4.73 -5.53
CA VAL A 55 17.68 4.96 -4.94
C VAL A 55 16.74 3.77 -5.19
N ILE A 56 16.13 3.26 -4.12
CA ILE A 56 15.01 2.32 -4.20
C ILE A 56 13.75 3.03 -3.74
N LEU A 57 12.72 3.05 -4.59
CA LEU A 57 11.38 3.51 -4.21
C LEU A 57 10.57 2.31 -3.70
N VAL A 58 10.09 2.40 -2.46
CA VAL A 58 9.19 1.42 -1.86
C VAL A 58 7.77 1.96 -1.88
N CYS A 59 6.87 1.18 -2.46
CA CYS A 59 5.47 1.52 -2.66
C CYS A 59 4.58 0.69 -1.73
N HIS A 60 3.79 1.36 -0.87
CA HIS A 60 2.89 0.67 0.06
C HIS A 60 1.61 0.15 -0.60
N ALA A 61 0.96 -0.82 0.05
CA ALA A 61 -0.33 -1.36 -0.31
C ALA A 61 -1.48 -0.39 0.06
N LEU A 62 -2.74 -0.77 -0.20
CA LEU A 62 -3.94 0.07 -0.07
C LEU A 62 -4.02 0.84 1.25
N SER A 63 -3.71 0.21 2.38
CA SER A 63 -3.89 0.78 3.72
C SER A 63 -2.59 1.10 4.46
N GLY A 64 -1.45 1.15 3.75
CA GLY A 64 -0.17 1.59 4.26
C GLY A 64 -0.02 3.11 4.25
N ASP A 65 1.18 3.56 4.57
CA ASP A 65 1.60 4.95 4.55
C ASP A 65 3.11 5.06 4.29
N ALA A 66 3.69 6.26 4.42
CA ALA A 66 5.11 6.49 4.21
C ALA A 66 6.02 5.79 5.24
N HIS A 67 5.49 5.43 6.42
CA HIS A 67 6.29 4.85 7.51
C HIS A 67 6.58 3.38 7.26
N ALA A 68 7.60 3.10 6.44
CA ALA A 68 7.91 1.74 6.03
C ALA A 68 8.88 1.01 6.98
N ALA A 69 9.78 1.71 7.67
CA ALA A 69 10.77 1.08 8.56
C ALA A 69 11.16 1.97 9.74
N GLY A 70 11.70 1.34 10.78
CA GLY A 70 12.13 2.02 12.00
C GLY A 70 11.00 2.38 12.92
N MET A 71 11.32 3.19 13.90
CA MET A 71 10.38 3.68 14.92
C MET A 71 9.96 5.11 14.59
N ALA A 72 8.67 5.41 14.58
CA ALA A 72 8.19 6.77 14.41
C ALA A 72 8.72 7.67 15.54
N SER A 73 9.24 8.86 15.19
CA SER A 73 9.77 9.84 16.15
C SER A 73 8.67 10.51 16.98
N THR A 74 7.47 10.62 16.41
CA THR A 74 6.29 11.21 17.06
C THR A 74 5.15 10.19 16.96
N PRO A 75 4.36 9.99 18.05
CA PRO A 75 3.13 9.22 17.92
C PRO A 75 2.27 9.83 16.81
N ALA A 76 1.64 8.99 16.01
CA ALA A 76 0.83 9.39 14.83
C ALA A 76 -0.28 10.44 15.11
N SER A 77 -0.39 10.92 16.35
CA SER A 77 -1.42 11.85 16.82
C SER A 77 -1.17 13.34 16.52
N GLU A 78 0.06 13.76 16.21
CA GLU A 78 0.35 15.21 16.06
C GLU A 78 0.41 15.70 14.60
N GLY A 79 0.41 14.81 13.61
CA GLY A 79 0.46 15.18 12.17
C GLY A 79 -0.88 15.25 11.46
N THR A 80 -1.98 14.82 12.10
CA THR A 80 -3.31 14.80 11.47
C THR A 80 -4.17 15.92 12.05
N ARG A 81 -4.19 17.07 11.40
CA ARG A 81 -5.18 18.14 11.66
C ARG A 81 -6.64 17.67 11.38
N ASP A 82 -6.84 16.43 10.97
CA ASP A 82 -8.11 15.91 10.45
C ASP A 82 -8.82 14.92 11.41
N GLY A 83 -8.61 15.02 12.72
CA GLY A 83 -9.49 14.38 13.72
C GLY A 83 -9.37 12.85 13.86
N PHE A 84 -8.46 12.19 13.18
CA PHE A 84 -8.19 10.76 13.36
C PHE A 84 -7.20 10.57 14.51
N ARG A 85 -7.71 10.38 15.73
CA ARG A 85 -6.88 10.02 16.89
C ARG A 85 -6.56 8.54 16.84
N ALA A 86 -5.26 8.20 16.90
CA ALA A 86 -4.84 6.86 17.29
C ALA A 86 -5.35 6.57 18.71
N ASP A 87 -6.03 5.42 18.90
CA ASP A 87 -6.67 5.09 20.17
C ASP A 87 -5.62 4.76 21.24
N GLU A 88 -5.68 5.47 22.35
CA GLU A 88 -4.86 5.28 23.57
C GLU A 88 -5.12 3.93 24.29
N ARG A 89 -6.13 3.15 23.87
CA ARG A 89 -6.60 1.95 24.59
C ARG A 89 -5.96 0.64 24.15
N ASP A 90 -5.24 0.63 23.03
CA ASP A 90 -4.62 -0.59 22.47
C ASP A 90 -3.23 -0.91 23.07
N GLY A 91 -2.67 -0.09 23.96
CA GLY A 91 -1.32 -0.34 24.49
C GLY A 91 -0.20 -0.34 23.43
N SER A 92 -0.53 -0.18 22.15
CA SER A 92 0.41 -0.09 21.03
C SER A 92 1.00 1.31 20.83
N LEU A 93 0.58 2.25 21.65
CA LEU A 93 1.01 3.66 21.68
C LEU A 93 2.51 3.89 21.89
N GLY A 94 3.27 2.86 22.10
CA GLY A 94 4.69 3.05 22.36
C GLY A 94 5.60 2.78 21.18
N LYS A 95 5.15 2.13 20.11
CA LYS A 95 6.09 1.61 19.11
C LYS A 95 5.40 1.37 17.77
N ALA A 96 5.04 2.42 17.06
CA ALA A 96 4.69 2.26 15.64
C ALA A 96 5.97 1.91 14.85
N LEU A 97 6.26 0.63 14.75
CA LEU A 97 7.28 0.10 13.86
C LEU A 97 6.77 0.19 12.42
N GLY A 98 7.63 0.58 11.49
CA GLY A 98 7.27 0.66 10.07
C GLY A 98 6.70 -0.66 9.54
N TRP A 99 5.74 -0.57 8.62
CA TRP A 99 4.97 -1.73 8.12
C TRP A 99 5.81 -2.77 7.37
N TRP A 100 7.03 -2.44 6.96
CA TRP A 100 8.00 -3.34 6.31
C TRP A 100 9.39 -3.28 6.98
N ASP A 101 9.43 -3.01 8.27
CA ASP A 101 10.70 -2.89 8.99
C ASP A 101 11.62 -4.11 8.80
N GLY A 102 11.06 -5.31 8.73
CA GLY A 102 11.83 -6.53 8.49
C GLY A 102 12.54 -6.57 7.12
N MET A 103 12.07 -5.80 6.14
CA MET A 103 12.62 -5.76 4.78
C MET A 103 13.60 -4.61 4.53
N ILE A 104 13.58 -3.54 5.34
CA ILE A 104 14.37 -2.30 5.12
C ILE A 104 15.33 -2.08 6.28
N GLY A 105 16.60 -1.98 6.01
CA GLY A 105 17.63 -1.73 7.00
C GLY A 105 18.99 -2.35 6.64
N PRO A 106 20.02 -2.13 7.45
CA PRO A 106 21.34 -2.71 7.25
C PRO A 106 21.27 -4.24 7.14
N GLY A 107 21.76 -4.79 6.00
CA GLY A 107 21.79 -6.22 5.72
C GLY A 107 20.41 -6.88 5.43
N LYS A 108 19.32 -6.12 5.32
CA LYS A 108 17.99 -6.61 4.97
C LYS A 108 17.78 -6.65 3.44
N ALA A 109 16.57 -7.01 2.99
CA ALA A 109 16.25 -7.11 1.56
C ALA A 109 16.55 -5.81 0.80
N PHE A 110 16.16 -4.68 1.36
CA PHE A 110 16.51 -3.34 0.90
C PHE A 110 17.57 -2.76 1.83
N ASP A 111 18.81 -3.16 1.57
CA ASP A 111 19.98 -2.87 2.43
C ASP A 111 20.33 -1.39 2.42
N THR A 112 20.11 -0.73 3.56
CA THR A 112 20.37 0.72 3.71
C THR A 112 21.86 1.08 3.84
N ASP A 113 22.76 0.11 3.93
CA ASP A 113 24.21 0.36 3.80
C ASP A 113 24.61 0.56 2.33
N ARG A 114 23.79 0.08 1.38
CA ARG A 114 24.02 0.17 -0.07
C ARG A 114 23.07 1.15 -0.76
N PHE A 115 21.82 1.16 -0.34
CA PHE A 115 20.74 1.87 -1.01
C PHE A 115 20.17 3.00 -0.17
N PHE A 116 19.76 4.04 -0.86
CA PHE A 116 18.89 5.08 -0.31
C PHE A 116 17.45 4.70 -0.60
N VAL A 117 16.75 4.21 0.41
CA VAL A 117 15.35 3.78 0.28
C VAL A 117 14.44 4.97 0.54
N VAL A 118 13.49 5.18 -0.36
CA VAL A 118 12.46 6.22 -0.28
C VAL A 118 11.09 5.54 -0.18
N SER A 119 10.30 5.92 0.79
CA SER A 119 8.90 5.51 0.92
C SER A 119 8.02 6.74 0.89
N THR A 120 7.02 6.77 -0.01
CA THR A 120 6.05 7.86 -0.11
C THR A 120 4.67 7.38 0.30
N ASN A 121 3.89 8.24 0.95
CA ASN A 121 2.45 7.99 1.02
C ASN A 121 1.81 8.30 -0.33
N LEU A 122 0.78 7.53 -0.71
CA LEU A 122 0.14 7.64 -2.02
C LEU A 122 -0.72 8.90 -2.17
N LEU A 123 -0.77 9.43 -3.38
CA LEU A 123 -1.78 10.43 -3.77
C LEU A 123 -3.17 9.85 -3.50
N GLY A 124 -4.04 10.65 -2.89
CA GLY A 124 -5.36 10.19 -2.44
C GLY A 124 -5.36 9.52 -1.06
N GLY A 125 -4.18 9.35 -0.42
CA GLY A 125 -4.03 8.78 0.91
C GLY A 125 -4.49 9.73 2.03
N CYS A 126 -4.71 9.18 3.24
CA CYS A 126 -5.15 9.93 4.42
C CYS A 126 -4.04 10.15 5.46
N ARG A 127 -2.78 9.96 5.09
CA ARG A 127 -1.62 10.06 5.99
C ARG A 127 -0.63 11.13 5.52
N GLY A 128 -1.14 12.37 5.34
CA GLY A 128 -0.32 13.55 5.07
C GLY A 128 -0.04 13.84 3.59
N THR A 129 -0.29 12.91 2.67
CA THR A 129 -0.32 13.22 1.23
C THR A 129 -1.70 13.73 0.84
N THR A 130 -1.77 14.65 -0.13
CA THR A 130 -3.03 15.21 -0.64
C THR A 130 -4.01 14.11 -1.05
N GLY A 131 -5.22 14.18 -0.49
CA GLY A 131 -6.28 13.21 -0.68
C GLY A 131 -7.66 13.80 -0.35
N PRO A 132 -8.73 12.99 -0.27
CA PRO A 132 -10.09 13.46 -0.05
C PRO A 132 -10.28 14.29 1.22
N SER A 133 -9.51 14.03 2.28
CA SER A 133 -9.56 14.80 3.54
C SER A 133 -8.80 16.12 3.48
N SER A 134 -7.99 16.34 2.44
CA SER A 134 -7.23 17.59 2.28
C SER A 134 -8.14 18.75 1.94
N ILE A 135 -7.71 19.95 2.33
CA ILE A 135 -8.44 21.20 2.01
C ILE A 135 -8.26 21.50 0.51
N ASP A 136 -9.37 21.65 -0.17
CA ASP A 136 -9.44 22.17 -1.52
C ASP A 136 -9.10 23.66 -1.50
N PRO A 137 -8.04 24.12 -2.21
CA PRO A 137 -7.65 25.52 -2.22
C PRO A 137 -8.69 26.45 -2.85
N ASP A 138 -9.58 25.92 -3.69
CA ASP A 138 -10.62 26.72 -4.37
C ASP A 138 -11.83 26.97 -3.45
N THR A 139 -12.14 26.04 -2.57
CA THR A 139 -13.35 26.12 -1.71
C THR A 139 -13.03 26.40 -0.25
N GLY A 140 -11.79 26.18 0.19
CA GLY A 140 -11.37 26.25 1.60
C GLY A 140 -11.97 25.17 2.50
N ARG A 141 -12.55 24.11 1.91
CA ARG A 141 -13.16 22.97 2.60
C ARG A 141 -12.49 21.65 2.19
N PRO A 142 -12.59 20.58 2.98
CA PRO A 142 -12.13 19.26 2.54
C PRO A 142 -12.76 18.88 1.20
N TYR A 143 -11.98 18.28 0.31
CA TYR A 143 -12.48 17.81 -0.98
C TYR A 143 -13.66 16.85 -0.85
N GLY A 144 -13.59 15.92 0.09
CA GLY A 144 -14.62 14.88 0.20
C GLY A 144 -14.71 14.05 -1.08
N SER A 145 -15.94 13.84 -1.54
CA SER A 145 -16.23 13.17 -2.81
C SER A 145 -15.97 14.03 -4.05
N ASP A 146 -15.67 15.33 -3.89
CA ASP A 146 -15.26 16.21 -4.99
C ASP A 146 -13.79 16.05 -5.37
N PHE A 147 -13.01 15.31 -4.56
CA PHE A 147 -11.64 14.94 -4.93
C PHE A 147 -11.65 14.27 -6.31
N PRO A 148 -10.72 14.63 -7.22
CA PRO A 148 -10.71 14.01 -8.54
C PRO A 148 -10.45 12.51 -8.45
N VAL A 149 -11.10 11.75 -9.32
CA VAL A 149 -10.82 10.31 -9.44
C VAL A 149 -9.40 10.13 -9.92
N ILE A 150 -8.63 9.33 -9.21
CA ILE A 150 -7.23 9.04 -9.46
C ILE A 150 -7.03 7.60 -9.91
N THR A 151 -5.95 7.37 -10.64
CA THR A 151 -5.48 6.07 -11.11
C THR A 151 -4.13 5.71 -10.47
N VAL A 152 -3.67 4.47 -10.66
CA VAL A 152 -2.30 4.07 -10.29
C VAL A 152 -1.27 4.91 -11.07
N ALA A 153 -1.58 5.26 -12.31
CA ALA A 153 -0.75 6.12 -13.13
C ALA A 153 -0.60 7.54 -12.55
N ASP A 154 -1.65 8.10 -11.95
CA ASP A 154 -1.60 9.38 -11.26
C ASP A 154 -0.75 9.32 -9.98
N MET A 155 -0.84 8.21 -9.24
CA MET A 155 0.02 7.98 -8.06
C MET A 155 1.50 7.96 -8.46
N VAL A 156 1.83 7.24 -9.53
CA VAL A 156 3.20 7.15 -10.07
C VAL A 156 3.66 8.49 -10.63
N ARG A 157 2.78 9.26 -11.28
CA ARG A 157 3.08 10.63 -11.74
C ARG A 157 3.42 11.56 -10.58
N ALA A 158 2.68 11.48 -9.47
CA ALA A 158 2.97 12.25 -8.26
C ALA A 158 4.33 11.84 -7.64
N GLN A 159 4.63 10.56 -7.58
CA GLN A 159 5.92 10.04 -7.11
C GLN A 159 7.07 10.52 -8.02
N ARG A 160 6.87 10.52 -9.34
CA ARG A 160 7.88 11.01 -10.29
C ARG A 160 8.17 12.50 -10.07
N ALA A 161 7.13 13.33 -9.96
CA ALA A 161 7.27 14.76 -9.69
C ALA A 161 8.00 15.01 -8.35
N PHE A 162 7.63 14.27 -7.31
CA PHE A 162 8.27 14.31 -6.01
C PHE A 162 9.77 13.97 -6.08
N LEU A 163 10.13 12.86 -6.71
CA LEU A 163 11.54 12.43 -6.83
C LEU A 163 12.35 13.44 -7.65
N THR A 164 11.77 13.98 -8.71
CA THR A 164 12.39 15.06 -9.53
C THR A 164 12.69 16.29 -8.68
N SER A 165 11.77 16.68 -7.78
CA SER A 165 11.99 17.82 -6.86
C SER A 165 13.14 17.58 -5.87
N LEU A 166 13.45 16.30 -5.57
CA LEU A 166 14.64 15.91 -4.81
C LEU A 166 15.91 15.77 -5.67
N GLY A 167 15.81 16.02 -6.97
CA GLY A 167 16.91 15.84 -7.94
C GLY A 167 17.23 14.37 -8.20
N ILE A 168 16.27 13.46 -7.97
CA ILE A 168 16.39 12.02 -8.23
C ILE A 168 15.69 11.72 -9.54
N THR A 169 16.45 11.29 -10.55
CA THR A 169 15.94 10.99 -11.90
C THR A 169 16.09 9.53 -12.30
N GLN A 170 16.92 8.78 -11.57
CA GLN A 170 17.19 7.36 -11.80
C GLN A 170 16.90 6.55 -10.55
N LEU A 171 16.25 5.40 -10.71
CA LEU A 171 15.96 4.46 -9.64
C LEU A 171 16.71 3.14 -9.86
N ALA A 172 17.43 2.71 -8.83
CA ALA A 172 18.03 1.37 -8.81
C ALA A 172 16.90 0.30 -8.83
N ALA A 173 15.82 0.55 -8.09
CA ALA A 173 14.64 -0.31 -8.15
C ALA A 173 13.37 0.42 -7.70
N VAL A 174 12.21 -0.13 -8.13
CA VAL A 174 10.89 0.16 -7.54
C VAL A 174 10.31 -1.16 -7.03
N ALA A 175 9.92 -1.20 -5.76
CA ALA A 175 9.43 -2.41 -5.11
C ALA A 175 8.15 -2.16 -4.32
N GLY A 176 7.26 -3.16 -4.28
CA GLY A 176 6.07 -3.06 -3.47
C GLY A 176 5.18 -4.30 -3.55
N GLY A 177 4.37 -4.49 -2.52
CA GLY A 177 3.39 -5.56 -2.45
C GLY A 177 1.99 -5.08 -2.85
N SER A 178 1.18 -5.95 -3.45
CA SER A 178 -0.22 -5.66 -3.79
C SER A 178 -0.35 -4.43 -4.70
N LEU A 179 -1.08 -3.38 -4.27
CA LEU A 179 -1.12 -2.08 -4.97
C LEU A 179 0.29 -1.48 -5.17
N GLY A 180 1.23 -1.74 -4.26
CA GLY A 180 2.62 -1.33 -4.42
C GLY A 180 3.31 -1.99 -5.62
N GLY A 181 2.99 -3.24 -5.89
CA GLY A 181 3.48 -3.95 -7.08
C GLY A 181 2.86 -3.43 -8.38
N MET A 182 1.60 -3.00 -8.36
CA MET A 182 0.97 -2.33 -9.51
C MET A 182 1.68 -1.01 -9.82
N GLN A 183 2.08 -0.25 -8.79
CA GLN A 183 2.87 0.97 -8.97
C GLN A 183 4.24 0.66 -9.58
N ALA A 184 4.91 -0.41 -9.14
CA ALA A 184 6.19 -0.82 -9.72
C ALA A 184 6.07 -1.18 -11.22
N LEU A 185 5.00 -1.87 -11.61
CA LEU A 185 4.70 -2.15 -13.01
C LEU A 185 4.41 -0.88 -13.81
N GLU A 186 3.63 0.03 -13.23
CA GLU A 186 3.30 1.32 -13.85
C GLU A 186 4.56 2.18 -14.06
N TRP A 187 5.47 2.21 -13.06
CA TRP A 187 6.77 2.87 -13.18
C TRP A 187 7.58 2.33 -14.36
N ALA A 188 7.68 1.01 -14.50
CA ALA A 188 8.45 0.37 -15.55
C ALA A 188 7.90 0.64 -16.95
N ILE A 189 6.58 0.82 -17.08
CA ILE A 189 5.94 1.13 -18.37
C ILE A 189 6.08 2.61 -18.71
N ARG A 190 5.79 3.51 -17.76
CA ARG A 190 5.80 4.96 -18.00
C ARG A 190 7.18 5.58 -18.04
N TYR A 191 8.06 5.08 -17.19
CA TYR A 191 9.38 5.67 -16.95
C TYR A 191 10.48 4.60 -17.04
N GLY A 192 10.36 3.70 -18.02
CA GLY A 192 11.24 2.55 -18.17
C GLY A 192 12.72 2.89 -18.21
N ASP A 193 13.09 4.02 -18.83
CA ASP A 193 14.48 4.48 -18.91
C ASP A 193 15.03 4.99 -17.57
N ASP A 194 14.15 5.31 -16.64
CA ASP A 194 14.52 5.83 -15.31
C ASP A 194 14.60 4.73 -14.24
N VAL A 195 14.22 3.49 -14.56
CA VAL A 195 14.12 2.38 -13.60
C VAL A 195 14.94 1.19 -14.06
N LYS A 196 15.96 0.80 -13.29
CA LYS A 196 16.83 -0.34 -13.60
C LYS A 196 16.17 -1.69 -13.28
N ALA A 197 15.38 -1.75 -12.21
CA ALA A 197 14.74 -2.98 -11.73
C ALA A 197 13.37 -2.72 -11.11
N ILE A 198 12.49 -3.72 -11.21
CA ILE A 198 11.20 -3.71 -10.47
C ILE A 198 11.01 -5.02 -9.71
N VAL A 199 10.37 -4.91 -8.53
CA VAL A 199 10.06 -6.04 -7.65
C VAL A 199 8.57 -5.99 -7.27
N PRO A 200 7.65 -6.37 -8.17
CA PRO A 200 6.24 -6.57 -7.82
C PRO A 200 6.05 -7.85 -7.00
N ILE A 201 5.43 -7.72 -5.82
CA ILE A 201 5.21 -8.83 -4.87
C ILE A 201 3.71 -8.98 -4.64
N ALA A 202 3.18 -10.20 -4.72
CA ALA A 202 1.75 -10.49 -4.52
C ALA A 202 0.86 -9.50 -5.30
N SER A 203 1.12 -9.33 -6.59
CA SER A 203 0.50 -8.31 -7.43
C SER A 203 0.06 -8.89 -8.79
N THR A 204 -0.63 -8.08 -9.59
CA THR A 204 -1.17 -8.49 -10.88
C THR A 204 -1.15 -7.34 -11.88
N HIS A 205 -1.25 -7.66 -13.17
CA HIS A 205 -1.36 -6.68 -14.27
C HIS A 205 -2.78 -6.12 -14.46
N ALA A 206 -3.80 -6.79 -13.89
CA ALA A 206 -5.19 -6.35 -13.84
C ALA A 206 -5.95 -7.15 -12.77
N LEU A 207 -6.99 -6.57 -12.18
CA LEU A 207 -7.85 -7.33 -11.26
C LEU A 207 -8.70 -8.34 -12.02
N HIS A 208 -8.72 -9.59 -11.55
CA HIS A 208 -9.68 -10.58 -12.01
C HIS A 208 -11.11 -10.27 -11.50
N PRO A 209 -12.17 -10.86 -12.10
CA PRO A 209 -13.57 -10.53 -11.77
C PRO A 209 -13.92 -10.68 -10.29
N GLN A 210 -13.37 -11.64 -9.57
CA GLN A 210 -13.59 -11.81 -8.12
C GLN A 210 -13.02 -10.64 -7.32
N GLY A 211 -11.81 -10.14 -7.66
CA GLY A 211 -11.22 -8.95 -7.04
C GLY A 211 -12.05 -7.69 -7.31
N LEU A 212 -12.57 -7.54 -8.54
CA LEU A 212 -13.50 -6.45 -8.88
C LEU A 212 -14.78 -6.53 -8.06
N ALA A 213 -15.35 -7.74 -7.87
CA ALA A 213 -16.56 -7.95 -7.09
C ALA A 213 -16.36 -7.60 -5.61
N TRP A 214 -15.27 -8.05 -4.99
CA TRP A 214 -14.94 -7.71 -3.60
C TRP A 214 -14.81 -6.20 -3.39
N ASN A 215 -14.10 -5.52 -4.27
CA ASN A 215 -13.98 -4.06 -4.24
C ASN A 215 -15.33 -3.36 -4.41
N ALA A 216 -16.22 -3.88 -5.28
CA ALA A 216 -17.56 -3.32 -5.47
C ALA A 216 -18.41 -3.46 -4.21
N ILE A 217 -18.43 -4.65 -3.57
CA ILE A 217 -19.18 -4.88 -2.32
C ILE A 217 -18.67 -3.96 -1.20
N ALA A 218 -17.36 -3.86 -1.03
CA ALA A 218 -16.75 -3.00 -0.02
C ALA A 218 -17.13 -1.52 -0.21
N ARG A 219 -17.04 -1.01 -1.45
CA ARG A 219 -17.48 0.37 -1.76
C ARG A 219 -18.97 0.57 -1.50
N ASN A 220 -19.83 -0.38 -1.91
CA ASN A 220 -21.26 -0.28 -1.67
C ASN A 220 -21.58 -0.25 -0.18
N ALA A 221 -20.87 -1.01 0.66
CA ALA A 221 -21.05 -0.96 2.11
C ALA A 221 -20.78 0.43 2.69
N ILE A 222 -19.71 1.10 2.23
CA ILE A 222 -19.38 2.47 2.67
C ILE A 222 -20.42 3.47 2.21
N VAL A 223 -20.80 3.43 0.92
CA VAL A 223 -21.72 4.41 0.32
C VAL A 223 -23.16 4.24 0.87
N ALA A 224 -23.53 3.03 1.27
CA ALA A 224 -24.82 2.74 1.89
C ALA A 224 -24.92 3.19 3.36
N ASP A 225 -23.79 3.50 4.01
CA ASP A 225 -23.79 4.01 5.39
C ASP A 225 -24.36 5.44 5.41
N PRO A 226 -25.44 5.72 6.20
CA PRO A 226 -26.03 7.07 6.26
C PRO A 226 -25.04 8.16 6.69
N ASP A 227 -24.04 7.81 7.52
CA ASP A 227 -23.03 8.74 8.00
C ASP A 227 -21.93 9.05 6.96
N TRP A 228 -21.95 8.41 5.80
CA TRP A 228 -21.11 8.80 4.66
C TRP A 228 -21.47 10.17 4.07
N GLN A 229 -22.74 10.58 4.14
CA GLN A 229 -23.24 11.90 3.76
C GLN A 229 -22.77 12.34 2.36
N GLY A 230 -22.82 11.43 1.38
CA GLY A 230 -22.33 11.73 0.02
C GLY A 230 -20.83 12.00 -0.09
N GLY A 231 -20.04 11.61 0.93
CA GLY A 231 -18.60 11.85 1.01
C GLY A 231 -18.19 13.16 1.70
N HIS A 232 -19.17 13.94 2.23
CA HIS A 232 -18.92 15.24 2.87
C HIS A 232 -19.11 15.19 4.40
N TYR A 233 -18.63 14.13 5.05
CA TYR A 233 -18.75 13.91 6.50
C TYR A 233 -17.64 14.60 7.32
N TYR A 234 -16.60 15.16 6.72
CA TYR A 234 -15.53 15.83 7.45
C TYR A 234 -16.04 17.03 8.25
N GLY A 235 -15.60 17.12 9.52
CA GLY A 235 -16.01 18.21 10.43
C GLY A 235 -17.44 18.09 11.00
N THR A 236 -18.21 17.05 10.63
CA THR A 236 -19.59 16.85 11.12
C THR A 236 -19.67 16.10 12.46
N GLY A 237 -18.55 15.52 12.91
CA GLY A 237 -18.50 14.61 14.06
C GLY A 237 -19.01 13.22 13.77
N LYS A 238 -19.34 12.91 12.50
CA LYS A 238 -19.79 11.61 12.01
C LYS A 238 -18.82 11.06 10.97
N ALA A 239 -18.82 9.74 10.79
CA ALA A 239 -18.09 9.05 9.74
C ALA A 239 -18.77 7.71 9.43
N PRO A 240 -18.66 7.17 8.21
CA PRO A 240 -19.33 5.93 7.81
C PRO A 240 -18.62 4.70 8.39
N ASN A 241 -18.54 4.62 9.72
CA ASN A 241 -17.78 3.61 10.43
C ASN A 241 -18.38 2.20 10.26
N ALA A 242 -19.69 2.07 10.17
CA ALA A 242 -20.33 0.77 9.95
C ALA A 242 -20.00 0.22 8.57
N GLY A 243 -20.18 1.02 7.51
CA GLY A 243 -19.85 0.64 6.15
C GLY A 243 -18.37 0.38 5.93
N MET A 244 -17.52 1.24 6.51
CA MET A 244 -16.05 1.09 6.46
C MET A 244 -15.59 -0.16 7.23
N GLY A 245 -16.23 -0.46 8.37
CA GLY A 245 -15.98 -1.68 9.14
C GLY A 245 -16.28 -2.94 8.32
N ILE A 246 -17.43 -2.98 7.63
CA ILE A 246 -17.79 -4.08 6.72
C ILE A 246 -16.75 -4.22 5.60
N ALA A 247 -16.35 -3.10 4.96
CA ALA A 247 -15.31 -3.11 3.94
C ALA A 247 -13.99 -3.72 4.46
N ARG A 248 -13.61 -3.42 5.70
CA ARG A 248 -12.42 -4.00 6.34
C ARG A 248 -12.59 -5.50 6.64
N MET A 249 -13.75 -5.93 7.10
CA MET A 249 -14.03 -7.37 7.32
C MET A 249 -13.89 -8.16 6.01
N ILE A 250 -14.44 -7.64 4.90
CA ILE A 250 -14.27 -8.23 3.56
C ILE A 250 -12.77 -8.31 3.22
N GLY A 251 -12.01 -7.24 3.45
CA GLY A 251 -10.56 -7.22 3.25
C GLY A 251 -9.87 -8.35 4.02
N HIS A 252 -10.16 -8.52 5.32
CA HIS A 252 -9.54 -9.57 6.12
C HIS A 252 -9.87 -10.99 5.67
N ILE A 253 -11.06 -11.23 5.13
CA ILE A 253 -11.38 -12.52 4.50
C ILE A 253 -10.51 -12.72 3.25
N THR A 254 -10.33 -11.69 2.43
CA THR A 254 -9.55 -11.80 1.19
C THR A 254 -8.04 -11.85 1.42
N TYR A 255 -7.54 -11.31 2.53
CA TYR A 255 -6.11 -11.29 2.85
C TYR A 255 -5.61 -12.61 3.44
N LEU A 256 -6.47 -13.38 4.11
CA LEU A 256 -6.10 -14.65 4.72
C LEU A 256 -6.55 -15.82 3.83
N SER A 257 -5.78 -16.89 3.82
CA SER A 257 -6.20 -18.15 3.18
C SER A 257 -7.24 -18.87 4.02
N ALA A 258 -8.01 -19.78 3.39
CA ALA A 258 -8.94 -20.64 4.11
C ALA A 258 -8.22 -21.53 5.15
N SER A 259 -7.01 -22.00 4.83
CA SER A 259 -6.19 -22.79 5.75
C SER A 259 -5.69 -21.97 6.94
N ALA A 260 -5.29 -20.72 6.73
CA ALA A 260 -4.89 -19.81 7.81
C ALA A 260 -6.06 -19.52 8.76
N LEU A 261 -7.25 -19.23 8.22
CA LEU A 261 -8.47 -19.05 9.02
C LEU A 261 -8.85 -20.31 9.78
N GLN A 262 -8.78 -21.49 9.15
CA GLN A 262 -9.06 -22.76 9.79
C GLN A 262 -8.07 -23.04 10.92
N THR A 263 -6.78 -22.84 10.72
CA THR A 263 -5.74 -23.05 11.73
C THR A 263 -5.89 -22.09 12.90
N LYS A 264 -6.22 -20.84 12.62
CA LYS A 264 -6.28 -19.77 13.64
C LYS A 264 -7.55 -19.86 14.49
N PHE A 265 -8.69 -20.17 13.89
CA PHE A 265 -9.99 -20.07 14.54
C PHE A 265 -10.77 -21.39 14.58
N GLY A 266 -10.68 -22.20 13.55
CA GLY A 266 -11.54 -23.38 13.41
C GLY A 266 -13.01 -23.00 13.56
N ARG A 267 -13.72 -23.72 14.45
CA ARG A 267 -15.08 -23.38 14.91
C ARG A 267 -15.11 -23.05 16.41
N GLN A 268 -14.03 -22.46 16.92
CA GLN A 268 -13.91 -22.13 18.33
C GLN A 268 -14.91 -21.05 18.74
N LEU A 269 -15.60 -21.29 19.86
CA LEU A 269 -16.51 -20.32 20.47
C LEU A 269 -15.75 -19.26 21.27
N GLN A 270 -16.33 -18.03 21.34
CA GLN A 270 -15.70 -16.89 21.98
C GLN A 270 -15.60 -16.98 23.50
N SER A 271 -16.65 -17.41 24.18
CA SER A 271 -16.78 -17.29 25.62
C SER A 271 -17.56 -18.42 26.31
N SER A 272 -17.85 -19.52 25.64
CA SER A 272 -18.56 -20.66 26.20
C SER A 272 -18.21 -21.94 25.47
N ASP A 273 -18.46 -23.08 26.11
CA ASP A 273 -18.27 -24.41 25.50
C ASP A 273 -19.42 -24.80 24.59
N ASP A 274 -20.58 -24.14 24.73
CA ASP A 274 -21.80 -24.39 23.97
C ASP A 274 -22.33 -23.17 23.25
N VAL A 275 -22.98 -23.41 22.10
CA VAL A 275 -23.66 -22.36 21.29
C VAL A 275 -24.86 -21.81 22.08
N ARG A 276 -24.94 -20.51 22.18
CA ARG A 276 -25.99 -19.79 22.95
C ARG A 276 -27.20 -19.35 22.12
N TYR A 277 -27.19 -19.60 20.80
CA TYR A 277 -28.26 -19.23 19.86
C TYR A 277 -28.66 -17.75 19.87
N ARG A 278 -27.67 -16.84 19.90
CA ARG A 278 -27.86 -15.41 19.91
C ARG A 278 -27.79 -14.82 18.51
N LEU A 279 -28.81 -14.06 18.12
CA LEU A 279 -28.91 -13.53 16.76
C LEU A 279 -27.84 -12.47 16.44
N MET A 280 -27.57 -11.54 17.38
CA MET A 280 -26.78 -10.32 17.09
C MET A 280 -25.39 -10.31 17.73
N GLU A 281 -25.09 -11.22 18.62
CA GLU A 281 -23.82 -11.28 19.31
C GLU A 281 -22.87 -12.26 18.61
N PRO A 282 -21.55 -11.97 18.56
CA PRO A 282 -20.60 -12.95 18.02
C PRO A 282 -20.50 -14.15 18.95
N GLU A 283 -20.64 -15.33 18.41
CA GLU A 283 -20.46 -16.59 19.13
C GLU A 283 -19.13 -17.25 18.81
N PHE A 284 -18.65 -17.11 17.57
CA PHE A 284 -17.38 -17.68 17.13
C PHE A 284 -16.23 -16.68 17.22
N GLN A 285 -15.04 -17.16 17.51
CA GLN A 285 -13.83 -16.33 17.61
C GLN A 285 -13.54 -15.53 16.33
N VAL A 286 -13.80 -16.11 15.16
CA VAL A 286 -13.61 -15.42 13.88
C VAL A 286 -14.52 -14.19 13.73
N GLU A 287 -15.75 -14.22 14.27
CA GLU A 287 -16.66 -13.07 14.24
C GLU A 287 -16.13 -11.93 15.11
N SER A 288 -15.65 -12.24 16.30
CA SER A 288 -15.01 -11.26 17.18
C SER A 288 -13.73 -10.69 16.59
N TYR A 289 -12.92 -11.51 15.95
CA TYR A 289 -11.73 -11.08 15.23
C TYR A 289 -12.08 -10.08 14.13
N LEU A 290 -13.07 -10.36 13.30
CA LEU A 290 -13.48 -9.46 12.23
C LEU A 290 -14.00 -8.12 12.77
N ARG A 291 -14.79 -8.13 13.85
CA ARG A 291 -15.24 -6.90 14.52
C ARG A 291 -14.05 -6.09 15.06
N TYR A 292 -13.12 -6.73 15.76
CA TYR A 292 -11.91 -6.06 16.25
C TYR A 292 -11.12 -5.40 15.12
N GLN A 293 -10.94 -6.10 14.00
CA GLN A 293 -10.23 -5.55 12.84
C GLN A 293 -10.97 -4.38 12.19
N ALA A 294 -12.30 -4.43 12.15
CA ALA A 294 -13.13 -3.33 11.69
C ALA A 294 -12.95 -2.11 12.58
N ASP A 295 -13.12 -2.27 13.91
CA ASP A 295 -13.00 -1.20 14.89
C ASP A 295 -11.60 -0.56 14.91
N ALA A 296 -10.55 -1.36 14.79
CA ALA A 296 -9.19 -0.86 14.70
C ALA A 296 -8.94 -0.06 13.41
N PHE A 297 -9.55 -0.47 12.30
CA PHE A 297 -9.36 0.16 11.02
C PHE A 297 -10.06 1.52 10.89
N VAL A 298 -11.31 1.62 11.32
CA VAL A 298 -12.09 2.87 11.23
C VAL A 298 -11.48 4.00 12.07
N ARG A 299 -10.68 3.68 13.09
CA ARG A 299 -9.96 4.67 13.89
C ARG A 299 -8.73 5.26 13.21
N ARG A 300 -8.17 4.58 12.20
CA ARG A 300 -6.88 4.95 11.59
C ARG A 300 -6.92 5.22 10.09
N PHE A 301 -8.03 4.95 9.42
CA PHE A 301 -8.12 5.06 7.97
C PHE A 301 -9.40 5.77 7.55
N ASP A 302 -9.32 6.53 6.48
CA ASP A 302 -10.42 7.35 5.96
C ASP A 302 -11.27 6.59 4.93
N ALA A 303 -12.58 6.72 5.01
CA ALA A 303 -13.50 5.99 4.15
C ALA A 303 -13.47 6.47 2.69
N ASN A 304 -13.39 7.78 2.46
CA ASN A 304 -13.23 8.29 1.09
C ASN A 304 -11.89 7.84 0.49
N THR A 305 -10.79 7.90 1.25
CA THR A 305 -9.51 7.33 0.83
C THR A 305 -9.66 5.88 0.40
N TYR A 306 -10.37 5.05 1.16
CA TYR A 306 -10.64 3.66 0.77
C TYR A 306 -11.39 3.56 -0.57
N LEU A 307 -12.41 4.40 -0.77
CA LEU A 307 -13.19 4.44 -2.02
C LEU A 307 -12.28 4.78 -3.21
N TYR A 308 -11.45 5.82 -3.10
CA TYR A 308 -10.54 6.24 -4.17
C TYR A 308 -9.46 5.20 -4.46
N MET A 309 -8.79 4.65 -3.43
CA MET A 309 -7.79 3.61 -3.59
C MET A 309 -8.36 2.33 -4.22
N SER A 310 -9.53 1.87 -3.74
CA SER A 310 -10.19 0.70 -4.31
C SER A 310 -10.66 0.94 -5.75
N ARG A 311 -10.97 2.19 -6.11
CA ARG A 311 -11.33 2.55 -7.47
C ARG A 311 -10.10 2.56 -8.38
N ALA A 312 -8.96 3.07 -7.92
CA ALA A 312 -7.69 3.01 -8.64
C ALA A 312 -7.27 1.57 -8.93
N LEU A 313 -7.41 0.65 -7.95
CA LEU A 313 -7.22 -0.78 -8.15
C LEU A 313 -8.15 -1.35 -9.23
N THR A 314 -9.43 -0.95 -9.21
CA THR A 314 -10.43 -1.42 -10.20
C THR A 314 -10.11 -0.97 -11.63
N TYR A 315 -9.54 0.22 -11.78
CA TYR A 315 -9.18 0.77 -13.10
C TYR A 315 -7.84 0.27 -13.62
N PHE A 316 -6.99 -0.30 -12.77
CA PHE A 316 -5.69 -0.79 -13.18
C PHE A 316 -5.82 -2.00 -14.10
N ASP A 317 -5.42 -1.83 -15.35
CA ASP A 317 -5.42 -2.85 -16.39
C ASP A 317 -4.38 -2.45 -17.45
N LEU A 318 -3.20 -3.05 -17.37
CA LEU A 318 -2.08 -2.71 -18.24
C LEU A 318 -2.38 -3.00 -19.71
N ALA A 319 -3.05 -4.13 -19.99
CA ALA A 319 -3.40 -4.50 -21.34
C ALA A 319 -4.30 -3.44 -22.00
N ARG A 320 -5.31 -2.97 -21.26
CA ARG A 320 -6.24 -1.95 -21.74
C ARG A 320 -5.58 -0.57 -21.85
N GLN A 321 -4.78 -0.19 -20.84
CA GLN A 321 -4.19 1.16 -20.76
C GLN A 321 -3.07 1.37 -21.78
N TYR A 322 -2.26 0.35 -22.05
CA TYR A 322 -1.01 0.49 -22.81
C TYR A 322 -0.90 -0.44 -24.01
N GLY A 323 -1.72 -1.49 -24.08
CA GLY A 323 -1.58 -2.58 -25.08
C GLY A 323 -2.76 -2.73 -26.03
N GLY A 324 -3.71 -1.79 -26.07
CA GLY A 324 -4.89 -1.93 -26.92
C GLY A 324 -5.71 -3.20 -26.63
N GLY A 325 -5.69 -3.68 -25.39
CA GLY A 325 -6.34 -4.91 -24.94
C GLY A 325 -5.42 -6.15 -24.91
N ARG A 326 -4.14 -6.01 -25.24
CA ARG A 326 -3.17 -7.12 -25.23
C ARG A 326 -2.02 -6.85 -24.27
N LEU A 327 -1.84 -7.73 -23.28
CA LEU A 327 -0.77 -7.61 -22.29
C LEU A 327 0.63 -7.58 -22.94
N ALA A 328 0.84 -8.44 -23.94
CA ALA A 328 2.10 -8.50 -24.67
C ALA A 328 2.52 -7.16 -25.31
N ASP A 329 1.57 -6.35 -25.75
CA ASP A 329 1.85 -5.03 -26.31
C ASP A 329 2.12 -3.99 -25.22
N ALA A 330 1.42 -4.07 -24.07
CA ALA A 330 1.60 -3.18 -22.94
C ALA A 330 3.01 -3.26 -22.33
N ILE A 331 3.57 -4.46 -22.24
CA ILE A 331 4.87 -4.69 -21.58
C ILE A 331 6.09 -4.45 -22.46
N ARG A 332 5.92 -4.14 -23.74
CA ARG A 332 7.04 -3.92 -24.69
C ARG A 332 7.97 -2.79 -24.26
N THR A 333 7.43 -1.78 -23.62
CA THR A 333 8.19 -0.62 -23.14
C THR A 333 9.00 -0.89 -21.89
N ILE A 334 8.75 -2.00 -21.20
CA ILE A 334 9.49 -2.36 -19.98
C ILE A 334 10.94 -2.71 -20.37
N SER A 335 11.90 -1.89 -19.91
CA SER A 335 13.35 -2.15 -20.04
C SER A 335 13.94 -2.68 -18.72
N ALA A 336 13.28 -2.42 -17.60
CA ALA A 336 13.72 -2.80 -16.27
C ALA A 336 13.79 -4.33 -16.10
N LYS A 337 14.85 -4.84 -15.44
CA LYS A 337 14.85 -6.24 -14.99
C LYS A 337 13.73 -6.44 -13.97
N THR A 338 13.03 -7.57 -14.02
CA THR A 338 11.82 -7.82 -13.26
C THR A 338 11.94 -9.05 -12.37
N LEU A 339 11.70 -8.89 -11.07
CA LEU A 339 11.53 -9.98 -10.12
C LEU A 339 10.08 -10.02 -9.65
N LEU A 340 9.35 -11.07 -10.00
CA LEU A 340 7.99 -11.32 -9.53
C LEU A 340 8.03 -12.31 -8.37
N ILE A 341 7.38 -11.97 -7.26
CA ILE A 341 7.19 -12.86 -6.12
C ILE A 341 5.70 -13.04 -5.89
N ALA A 342 5.24 -14.29 -5.90
CA ALA A 342 3.87 -14.68 -5.63
C ALA A 342 3.82 -15.71 -4.50
N PHE A 343 2.63 -15.98 -3.94
CA PHE A 343 2.45 -16.92 -2.83
C PHE A 343 1.37 -17.95 -3.18
N SER A 344 1.64 -19.23 -2.90
CA SER A 344 0.78 -20.34 -3.33
C SER A 344 -0.65 -20.26 -2.80
N SER A 345 -0.86 -19.70 -1.62
CA SER A 345 -2.16 -19.58 -0.98
C SER A 345 -2.86 -18.24 -1.19
N ASP A 346 -2.25 -17.30 -1.93
CA ASP A 346 -2.87 -16.02 -2.25
C ASP A 346 -4.01 -16.23 -3.26
N TRP A 347 -5.23 -15.99 -2.81
CA TRP A 347 -6.42 -16.11 -3.64
C TRP A 347 -7.04 -14.76 -4.00
N LEU A 348 -6.54 -13.66 -3.41
CA LEU A 348 -6.87 -12.30 -3.81
C LEU A 348 -6.11 -11.90 -5.09
N TYR A 349 -4.81 -12.19 -5.14
CA TYR A 349 -3.96 -12.09 -6.32
C TYR A 349 -3.28 -13.44 -6.57
N PRO A 350 -3.99 -14.39 -7.19
CA PRO A 350 -3.47 -15.75 -7.40
C PRO A 350 -2.16 -15.74 -8.19
N PRO A 351 -1.27 -16.70 -7.96
CA PRO A 351 -0.01 -16.85 -8.70
C PRO A 351 -0.16 -16.83 -10.20
N SER A 352 -1.31 -17.27 -10.73
CA SER A 352 -1.61 -17.28 -12.17
C SER A 352 -1.48 -15.91 -12.83
N GLY A 353 -1.83 -14.82 -12.14
CA GLY A 353 -1.65 -13.46 -12.67
C GLY A 353 -0.16 -13.06 -12.81
N SER A 354 0.68 -13.50 -11.87
CA SER A 354 2.14 -13.32 -11.95
C SER A 354 2.77 -14.24 -12.99
N GLU A 355 2.24 -15.46 -13.17
CA GLU A 355 2.67 -16.42 -14.18
C GLU A 355 2.37 -15.90 -15.60
N GLU A 356 1.18 -15.35 -15.81
CA GLU A 356 0.78 -14.72 -17.07
C GLU A 356 1.69 -13.54 -17.43
N LEU A 357 1.95 -12.67 -16.46
CA LEU A 357 2.86 -11.54 -16.63
C LEU A 357 4.30 -12.00 -16.92
N ALA A 358 4.80 -13.02 -16.22
CA ALA A 358 6.11 -13.58 -16.45
C ALA A 358 6.24 -14.23 -17.84
N ALA A 359 5.22 -14.95 -18.29
CA ALA A 359 5.17 -15.53 -19.62
C ALA A 359 5.21 -14.44 -20.69
N ALA A 360 4.37 -13.42 -20.57
CA ALA A 360 4.35 -12.31 -21.52
C ALA A 360 5.71 -11.57 -21.58
N LEU A 361 6.36 -11.32 -20.44
CA LEU A 361 7.69 -10.70 -20.38
C LEU A 361 8.77 -11.58 -21.06
N ARG A 362 8.77 -12.90 -20.83
CA ARG A 362 9.70 -13.83 -21.48
C ARG A 362 9.51 -13.86 -22.99
N ASP A 363 8.25 -13.92 -23.45
CA ASP A 363 7.91 -13.92 -24.88
C ASP A 363 8.35 -12.62 -25.57
N ALA A 364 8.35 -11.50 -24.82
CA ALA A 364 8.88 -10.22 -25.28
C ALA A 364 10.42 -10.10 -25.15
N GLY A 365 11.12 -11.15 -24.73
CA GLY A 365 12.57 -11.14 -24.53
C GLY A 365 13.04 -10.27 -23.37
N LYS A 366 12.18 -10.00 -22.38
CA LYS A 366 12.50 -9.14 -21.22
C LYS A 366 13.10 -9.97 -20.07
N PRO A 367 14.09 -9.44 -19.35
CA PRO A 367 14.69 -10.16 -18.21
C PRO A 367 13.69 -10.25 -17.06
N VAL A 368 13.21 -11.46 -16.77
CA VAL A 368 12.23 -11.73 -15.71
C VAL A 368 12.54 -13.00 -14.95
N SER A 369 12.47 -12.92 -13.63
CA SER A 369 12.43 -14.05 -12.70
C SER A 369 11.08 -14.10 -11.99
N LEU A 370 10.52 -15.29 -11.81
CA LEU A 370 9.31 -15.52 -11.04
C LEU A 370 9.58 -16.55 -9.96
N HIS A 371 9.23 -16.21 -8.72
CA HIS A 371 9.24 -17.12 -7.58
C HIS A 371 7.86 -17.23 -6.96
N VAL A 372 7.30 -18.43 -6.92
CA VAL A 372 6.07 -18.74 -6.17
C VAL A 372 6.49 -19.37 -4.85
N ILE A 373 6.33 -18.61 -3.77
CA ILE A 373 6.66 -19.07 -2.41
C ILE A 373 5.49 -19.86 -1.86
N ASP A 374 5.73 -21.12 -1.47
CA ASP A 374 4.71 -21.95 -0.82
C ASP A 374 4.52 -21.52 0.63
N ALA A 375 3.44 -20.80 0.93
CA ALA A 375 3.13 -20.22 2.24
C ALA A 375 1.62 -20.22 2.49
N PRO A 376 1.16 -20.44 3.75
CA PRO A 376 -0.27 -20.69 4.01
C PRO A 376 -1.10 -19.45 4.34
N TYR A 377 -0.51 -18.26 4.46
CA TYR A 377 -1.18 -17.10 5.07
C TYR A 377 -2.03 -16.25 4.09
N GLY A 378 -2.12 -16.65 2.82
CA GLY A 378 -2.88 -15.91 1.81
C GLY A 378 -2.12 -14.68 1.29
N HIS A 379 -2.86 -13.61 1.01
CA HIS A 379 -2.28 -12.37 0.48
C HIS A 379 -1.31 -11.69 1.44
N ASP A 380 -1.57 -11.77 2.77
CA ASP A 380 -0.70 -11.17 3.79
C ASP A 380 0.71 -11.79 3.83
N CYS A 381 0.98 -12.88 3.11
CA CYS A 381 2.32 -13.48 2.99
C CYS A 381 3.39 -12.47 2.60
N PHE A 382 3.08 -11.45 1.78
CA PHE A 382 4.08 -10.45 1.37
C PHE A 382 4.58 -9.59 2.55
N LEU A 383 3.82 -9.52 3.64
CA LEU A 383 4.22 -8.85 4.89
C LEU A 383 4.78 -9.82 5.94
N LEU A 384 4.48 -11.12 5.84
CA LEU A 384 4.80 -12.10 6.87
C LEU A 384 6.02 -12.97 6.51
N GLU A 385 6.23 -13.24 5.23
CA GLU A 385 7.28 -14.14 4.73
C GLU A 385 8.57 -13.39 4.35
N GLU A 386 8.95 -12.39 5.15
CA GLU A 386 10.13 -11.54 4.92
C GLU A 386 11.43 -12.34 4.79
N ALA A 387 11.63 -13.33 5.67
CA ALA A 387 12.83 -14.17 5.67
C ALA A 387 13.02 -14.98 4.37
N ARG A 388 11.92 -15.33 3.69
CA ARG A 388 11.94 -16.08 2.42
C ARG A 388 12.08 -15.16 1.21
N GLN A 389 11.60 -13.94 1.30
CA GLN A 389 11.72 -12.92 0.26
C GLN A 389 13.11 -12.28 0.22
N THR A 390 13.70 -12.02 1.38
CA THR A 390 14.98 -11.31 1.53
C THR A 390 16.09 -11.88 0.63
N PRO A 391 16.43 -13.17 0.64
CA PRO A 391 17.53 -13.69 -0.20
C PRO A 391 17.24 -13.58 -1.69
N LEU A 392 15.97 -13.67 -2.11
CA LEU A 392 15.58 -13.52 -3.51
C LEU A 392 15.79 -12.08 -4.00
N ILE A 393 15.40 -11.10 -3.17
CA ILE A 393 15.53 -9.68 -3.51
C ILE A 393 17.00 -9.25 -3.48
N GLN A 394 17.78 -9.69 -2.48
CA GLN A 394 19.21 -9.39 -2.41
C GLN A 394 19.94 -9.91 -3.63
N ALA A 395 19.78 -11.19 -3.97
CA ALA A 395 20.43 -11.80 -5.14
C ALA A 395 19.99 -11.16 -6.47
N PHE A 396 18.80 -10.58 -6.52
CA PHE A 396 18.30 -9.89 -7.70
C PHE A 396 18.86 -8.47 -7.83
N LEU A 397 19.11 -7.78 -6.71
CA LEU A 397 19.61 -6.40 -6.68
C LEU A 397 21.16 -6.32 -6.72
N ASP A 398 21.84 -7.44 -6.54
CA ASP A 398 23.29 -7.59 -6.77
C ASP A 398 23.61 -7.56 -8.27
#